data_96e0a92f4435ae995172409e887f5fec
#
_entry.id   96e0a92f4435ae995172409e887f5fec
#
_cell.length_a   1.000
_cell.length_b   1.000
_cell.length_c   1.000
_cell.angle_alpha   90.00
_cell.angle_beta   90.00
_cell.angle_gamma   90.00
#
_symmetry.space_group_name_H-M   'P 1'
#
loop_
_entity.id
_entity.type
_entity.pdbx_description
1 polymer ?
#
loop_
_entity_poly.entity_id
_entity_poly.type
_entity_poly.pdbx_seq_one_letter_code
_entity_poly.pdbx_strand_id
1 'polypeptide(L)'
;AGALSLAGCSSSKSASSAAANKLEAVQSNGKLVVALEGAWQPWSFHDESDTLVGYDVEVSRAIAEKLGVEPEYVESDWDSLFAGLDAGRYDLVCNGVEVTEERAKTYDFTTPYGYIHTALAVRKDNEDIKSFEDLAGKTTANSPASTYMELAESYGATVQGIDTLEETIQLLTAGRIDATLNADVSFYDYLNVHPDANFKLVAQTEEASHVAIPVLKSDDTSFLDALNSAIEALRADGTLKELSEKYFGEDISSEN
;
A
#
# COMPACT_ATOMS: atom_id res chain seq x y z
N ALA A 1 -33.42 -72.81 12.76
CA ALA A 1 -32.33 -72.03 13.30
C ALA A 1 -31.53 -71.40 12.15
N GLY A 2 -31.85 -70.16 11.82
CA GLY A 2 -31.16 -69.39 10.81
C GLY A 2 -30.54 -68.17 11.47
N ALA A 3 -29.22 -68.04 11.40
CA ALA A 3 -28.49 -66.89 11.83
C ALA A 3 -28.28 -65.92 10.66
N LEU A 4 -28.89 -64.74 10.73
CA LEU A 4 -28.61 -63.64 9.82
C LEU A 4 -27.39 -62.88 10.35
N SER A 5 -26.31 -62.86 9.55
CA SER A 5 -25.17 -61.99 9.78
C SER A 5 -25.41 -60.65 9.13
N LEU A 6 -25.56 -59.58 9.90
CA LEU A 6 -25.54 -58.21 9.42
C LEU A 6 -24.09 -57.77 9.23
N ALA A 7 -23.70 -57.58 7.98
CA ALA A 7 -22.45 -56.91 7.64
C ALA A 7 -22.66 -55.38 7.78
N GLY A 8 -22.07 -54.81 8.82
CA GLY A 8 -22.01 -53.36 8.99
C GLY A 8 -21.00 -52.75 8.03
N CYS A 9 -21.45 -52.01 7.04
CA CYS A 9 -20.60 -51.12 6.25
C CYS A 9 -20.20 -49.94 7.11
N SER A 10 -18.99 -49.97 7.60
CA SER A 10 -18.33 -48.83 8.22
C SER A 10 -17.95 -47.85 7.13
N SER A 11 -18.76 -46.85 6.91
CA SER A 11 -18.37 -45.68 6.11
C SER A 11 -17.35 -44.88 6.89
N SER A 12 -16.09 -45.09 6.59
CA SER A 12 -15.04 -44.18 7.02
C SER A 12 -15.27 -42.83 6.34
N LYS A 13 -15.96 -41.91 7.01
CA LYS A 13 -15.88 -40.52 6.69
C LYS A 13 -14.42 -40.11 6.86
N SER A 14 -13.72 -39.86 5.74
CA SER A 14 -12.50 -39.07 5.73
C SER A 14 -12.85 -37.73 6.34
N ALA A 15 -12.53 -37.57 7.62
CA ALA A 15 -12.48 -36.23 8.20
C ALA A 15 -11.36 -35.51 7.45
N SER A 16 -11.72 -34.57 6.56
CA SER A 16 -10.77 -33.59 6.08
C SER A 16 -10.26 -32.90 7.34
N SER A 17 -8.98 -33.10 7.67
CA SER A 17 -8.37 -32.39 8.78
C SER A 17 -8.54 -30.91 8.51
N ALA A 18 -9.35 -30.21 9.32
CA ALA A 18 -9.42 -28.75 9.27
C ALA A 18 -7.99 -28.23 9.43
N ALA A 19 -7.59 -27.28 8.59
CA ALA A 19 -6.28 -26.66 8.69
C ALA A 19 -6.10 -26.11 10.11
N ALA A 20 -4.95 -26.39 10.74
CA ALA A 20 -4.70 -26.04 12.14
C ALA A 20 -4.52 -24.52 12.31
N ASN A 21 -4.13 -23.79 11.24
CA ASN A 21 -3.94 -22.34 11.25
C ASN A 21 -4.10 -21.76 9.84
N LYS A 22 -4.07 -20.43 9.77
CA LYS A 22 -4.24 -19.68 8.51
C LYS A 22 -3.18 -20.04 7.48
N LEU A 23 -1.92 -20.14 7.88
CA LEU A 23 -0.82 -20.49 6.96
C LEU A 23 -1.05 -21.87 6.33
N GLU A 24 -1.40 -22.86 7.13
CA GLU A 24 -1.71 -24.20 6.63
C GLU A 24 -2.90 -24.19 5.67
N ALA A 25 -3.93 -23.40 5.97
CA ALA A 25 -5.09 -23.24 5.12
C ALA A 25 -4.71 -22.66 3.75
N VAL A 26 -3.92 -21.60 3.74
CA VAL A 26 -3.42 -20.96 2.50
C VAL A 26 -2.58 -21.95 1.69
N GLN A 27 -1.65 -22.65 2.32
CA GLN A 27 -0.78 -23.62 1.66
C GLN A 27 -1.56 -24.84 1.14
N SER A 28 -2.52 -25.34 1.92
CA SER A 28 -3.36 -26.47 1.51
C SER A 28 -4.29 -26.13 0.35
N ASN A 29 -4.81 -24.91 0.34
CA ASN A 29 -5.65 -24.43 -0.76
C ASN A 29 -4.82 -24.06 -2.01
N GLY A 30 -3.51 -23.87 -1.84
CA GLY A 30 -2.61 -23.46 -2.92
C GLY A 30 -2.83 -22.05 -3.41
N LYS A 31 -3.52 -21.22 -2.64
CA LYS A 31 -3.88 -19.84 -3.03
C LYS A 31 -3.74 -18.87 -1.88
N LEU A 32 -3.23 -17.68 -2.20
CA LEU A 32 -3.26 -16.49 -1.34
C LEU A 32 -4.28 -15.52 -1.93
N VAL A 33 -5.39 -15.31 -1.24
CA VAL A 33 -6.43 -14.39 -1.70
C VAL A 33 -6.10 -12.98 -1.23
N VAL A 34 -5.83 -12.11 -2.19
CA VAL A 34 -5.36 -10.73 -1.99
C VAL A 34 -6.42 -9.75 -2.44
N ALA A 35 -6.85 -8.87 -1.55
CA ALA A 35 -7.77 -7.80 -1.90
C ALA A 35 -7.03 -6.48 -2.13
N LEU A 36 -7.49 -5.74 -3.13
CA LEU A 36 -6.97 -4.43 -3.51
C LEU A 36 -8.03 -3.67 -4.33
N GLU A 37 -7.78 -2.39 -4.61
CA GLU A 37 -8.75 -1.58 -5.35
C GLU A 37 -8.72 -1.88 -6.86
N GLY A 38 -7.54 -2.04 -7.46
CA GLY A 38 -7.41 -2.23 -8.91
C GLY A 38 -7.67 -0.97 -9.74
N ALA A 39 -7.92 0.16 -9.09
CA ALA A 39 -8.23 1.46 -9.70
C ALA A 39 -7.42 2.59 -9.06
N TRP A 40 -6.21 2.30 -8.62
CA TRP A 40 -5.32 3.25 -7.95
C TRP A 40 -3.88 3.13 -8.44
N GLN A 41 -3.59 3.81 -9.55
CA GLN A 41 -2.24 3.87 -10.12
C GLN A 41 -1.29 4.64 -9.19
N PRO A 42 -0.04 4.19 -8.96
CA PRO A 42 0.61 2.99 -9.50
C PRO A 42 0.59 1.79 -8.55
N TRP A 43 -0.28 1.81 -7.53
CA TRP A 43 -0.41 0.73 -6.54
C TRP A 43 -1.07 -0.52 -7.13
N SER A 44 -2.26 -0.35 -7.69
CA SER A 44 -2.97 -1.40 -8.41
C SER A 44 -3.89 -0.77 -9.46
N PHE A 45 -3.76 -1.19 -10.70
CA PHE A 45 -4.53 -0.62 -11.80
C PHE A 45 -4.55 -1.59 -12.99
N HIS A 46 -5.44 -1.33 -13.94
CA HIS A 46 -5.47 -2.06 -15.19
C HIS A 46 -4.70 -1.27 -16.26
N ASP A 47 -3.74 -1.93 -16.90
CA ASP A 47 -2.96 -1.32 -17.98
C ASP A 47 -3.79 -1.23 -19.28
N GLU A 48 -3.18 -0.75 -20.36
CA GLU A 48 -3.84 -0.61 -21.66
C GLU A 48 -4.36 -1.93 -22.23
N SER A 49 -3.80 -3.06 -21.79
CA SER A 49 -4.25 -4.41 -22.17
C SER A 49 -5.29 -4.98 -21.21
N ASP A 50 -5.82 -4.17 -20.28
CA ASP A 50 -6.73 -4.58 -19.21
C ASP A 50 -6.13 -5.65 -18.29
N THR A 51 -4.81 -5.64 -18.12
CA THR A 51 -4.10 -6.51 -17.19
C THR A 51 -3.93 -5.80 -15.86
N LEU A 52 -4.26 -6.49 -14.75
CA LEU A 52 -4.05 -5.96 -13.41
C LEU A 52 -2.55 -5.92 -13.10
N VAL A 53 -2.03 -4.74 -12.87
CA VAL A 53 -0.62 -4.44 -12.61
C VAL A 53 -0.50 -3.44 -11.46
N GLY A 54 0.70 -3.19 -11.00
CA GLY A 54 1.01 -2.20 -9.98
C GLY A 54 1.93 -2.75 -8.90
N TYR A 55 2.40 -1.86 -8.06
CA TYR A 55 3.33 -2.21 -6.98
C TYR A 55 2.72 -3.24 -6.02
N ASP A 56 1.49 -3.00 -5.56
CA ASP A 56 0.78 -3.93 -4.66
C ASP A 56 0.53 -5.29 -5.33
N VAL A 57 0.21 -5.29 -6.61
CA VAL A 57 -0.05 -6.52 -7.36
C VAL A 57 1.22 -7.37 -7.44
N GLU A 58 2.34 -6.76 -7.85
CA GLU A 58 3.58 -7.52 -8.05
C GLU A 58 4.27 -7.88 -6.73
N VAL A 59 4.19 -7.03 -5.71
CA VAL A 59 4.68 -7.37 -4.36
C VAL A 59 3.91 -8.55 -3.78
N SER A 60 2.59 -8.52 -3.83
CA SER A 60 1.76 -9.62 -3.30
C SER A 60 1.92 -10.91 -4.12
N ARG A 61 2.14 -10.81 -5.42
CA ARG A 61 2.48 -11.97 -6.25
C ARG A 61 3.81 -12.59 -5.83
N ALA A 62 4.82 -11.77 -5.60
CA ALA A 62 6.13 -12.24 -5.14
C ALA A 62 6.06 -12.87 -3.74
N ILE A 63 5.23 -12.31 -2.85
CA ILE A 63 4.95 -12.92 -1.54
C ILE A 63 4.29 -14.30 -1.69
N ALA A 64 3.27 -14.41 -2.52
CA ALA A 64 2.59 -15.67 -2.78
C ALA A 64 3.57 -16.74 -3.30
N GLU A 65 4.46 -16.37 -4.20
CA GLU A 65 5.51 -17.25 -4.73
C GLU A 65 6.44 -17.74 -3.63
N LYS A 66 6.85 -16.86 -2.70
CA LYS A 66 7.66 -17.25 -1.52
C LYS A 66 6.93 -18.22 -0.59
N LEU A 67 5.61 -18.14 -0.50
CA LEU A 67 4.78 -19.05 0.27
C LEU A 67 4.47 -20.36 -0.49
N GLY A 68 4.88 -20.47 -1.76
CA GLY A 68 4.63 -21.64 -2.60
C GLY A 68 3.18 -21.76 -3.09
N VAL A 69 2.48 -20.65 -3.21
CA VAL A 69 1.06 -20.61 -3.63
C VAL A 69 0.85 -19.61 -4.75
N GLU A 70 -0.32 -19.68 -5.40
CA GLU A 70 -0.74 -18.73 -6.44
C GLU A 70 -1.53 -17.57 -5.82
N PRO A 71 -1.35 -16.33 -6.28
CA PRO A 71 -2.20 -15.23 -5.87
C PRO A 71 -3.56 -15.30 -6.56
N GLU A 72 -4.61 -14.96 -5.81
CA GLU A 72 -5.95 -14.74 -6.34
C GLU A 72 -6.38 -13.33 -5.92
N TYR A 73 -6.69 -12.46 -6.89
CA TYR A 73 -7.00 -11.06 -6.62
C TYR A 73 -8.50 -10.82 -6.54
N VAL A 74 -8.90 -10.05 -5.53
CA VAL A 74 -10.28 -9.56 -5.36
C VAL A 74 -10.22 -8.04 -5.40
N GLU A 75 -10.87 -7.44 -6.39
CA GLU A 75 -10.96 -5.99 -6.53
C GLU A 75 -12.20 -5.47 -5.81
N SER A 76 -12.04 -4.42 -5.03
CA SER A 76 -13.11 -3.82 -4.25
C SER A 76 -12.80 -2.34 -4.00
N ASP A 77 -13.82 -1.55 -3.68
CA ASP A 77 -13.58 -0.17 -3.25
C ASP A 77 -12.94 -0.13 -1.85
N TRP A 78 -12.29 0.99 -1.53
CA TRP A 78 -11.58 1.18 -0.26
C TRP A 78 -12.43 0.85 0.96
N ASP A 79 -13.68 1.36 1.00
CA ASP A 79 -14.54 1.17 2.17
C ASP A 79 -14.92 -0.30 2.40
N SER A 80 -14.98 -1.09 1.33
CA SER A 80 -15.36 -2.50 1.38
C SER A 80 -14.18 -3.44 1.69
N LEU A 81 -12.94 -3.00 1.50
CA LEU A 81 -11.75 -3.84 1.67
C LEU A 81 -11.64 -4.42 3.09
N PHE A 82 -11.77 -3.58 4.10
CA PHE A 82 -11.66 -4.03 5.50
C PHE A 82 -12.87 -4.84 5.95
N ALA A 83 -14.06 -4.48 5.48
CA ALA A 83 -15.27 -5.27 5.77
C ALA A 83 -15.16 -6.70 5.24
N GLY A 84 -14.61 -6.88 4.04
CA GLY A 84 -14.36 -8.20 3.46
C GLY A 84 -13.28 -8.98 4.21
N LEU A 85 -12.24 -8.30 4.68
CA LEU A 85 -11.21 -8.92 5.52
C LEU A 85 -11.81 -9.42 6.84
N ASP A 86 -12.62 -8.60 7.50
CA ASP A 86 -13.33 -8.96 8.73
C ASP A 86 -14.26 -10.18 8.53
N ALA A 87 -14.88 -10.26 7.37
CA ALA A 87 -15.78 -11.37 7.01
C ALA A 87 -15.02 -12.63 6.54
N GLY A 88 -13.69 -12.58 6.44
CA GLY A 88 -12.89 -13.72 6.00
C GLY A 88 -13.01 -14.03 4.51
N ARG A 89 -13.39 -13.04 3.68
CA ARG A 89 -13.53 -13.24 2.23
C ARG A 89 -12.20 -13.37 1.50
N TYR A 90 -11.13 -12.82 2.08
CA TYR A 90 -9.77 -12.91 1.58
C TYR A 90 -8.78 -12.99 2.73
N ASP A 91 -7.54 -13.32 2.41
CA ASP A 91 -6.52 -13.58 3.41
C ASP A 91 -5.84 -12.32 3.92
N LEU A 92 -5.73 -11.32 3.06
CA LEU A 92 -5.05 -10.05 3.35
C LEU A 92 -5.52 -8.95 2.42
N VAL A 93 -5.20 -7.71 2.80
CA VAL A 93 -5.38 -6.52 1.96
C VAL A 93 -4.00 -5.97 1.64
N CYS A 94 -3.67 -5.89 0.34
CA CYS A 94 -2.45 -5.27 -0.15
C CYS A 94 -2.82 -4.07 -1.02
N ASN A 95 -2.95 -2.89 -0.40
CA ASN A 95 -3.57 -1.71 -1.03
C ASN A 95 -2.97 -0.38 -0.54
N GLY A 96 -1.65 -0.31 -0.48
CA GLY A 96 -0.97 0.91 -0.03
C GLY A 96 -1.41 1.36 1.36
N VAL A 97 -1.77 0.42 2.22
CA VAL A 97 -2.36 0.74 3.53
C VAL A 97 -1.30 1.25 4.49
N GLU A 98 -1.46 2.47 4.94
CA GLU A 98 -0.60 3.04 5.98
C GLU A 98 -0.97 2.49 7.35
N VAL A 99 0.04 2.10 8.12
CA VAL A 99 -0.12 1.66 9.50
C VAL A 99 -0.48 2.87 10.36
N THR A 100 -1.57 2.77 11.10
CA THR A 100 -1.99 3.75 12.09
C THR A 100 -2.28 3.06 13.41
N GLU A 101 -2.20 3.80 14.54
CA GLU A 101 -2.56 3.26 15.84
C GLU A 101 -3.99 2.73 15.86
N GLU A 102 -4.92 3.42 15.21
CA GLU A 102 -6.32 3.03 15.13
C GLU A 102 -6.48 1.70 14.38
N ARG A 103 -5.85 1.56 13.22
CA ARG A 103 -5.89 0.31 12.44
C ARG A 103 -5.19 -0.84 13.17
N ALA A 104 -4.09 -0.56 13.87
CA ALA A 104 -3.34 -1.57 14.62
C ALA A 104 -4.09 -2.12 15.84
N LYS A 105 -5.13 -1.45 16.30
CA LYS A 105 -6.03 -1.98 17.33
C LYS A 105 -6.88 -3.14 16.81
N THR A 106 -7.20 -3.14 15.53
CA THR A 106 -8.12 -4.10 14.90
C THR A 106 -7.40 -5.17 14.09
N TYR A 107 -6.28 -4.81 13.45
CA TYR A 107 -5.54 -5.70 12.55
C TYR A 107 -4.10 -5.86 13.01
N ASP A 108 -3.50 -7.00 12.67
CA ASP A 108 -2.06 -7.17 12.70
C ASP A 108 -1.48 -6.72 11.35
N PHE A 109 -0.37 -6.01 11.40
CA PHE A 109 0.32 -5.55 10.20
C PHE A 109 1.63 -6.29 10.00
N THR A 110 1.95 -6.57 8.75
CA THR A 110 3.28 -7.07 8.38
C THR A 110 4.36 -6.03 8.65
N THR A 111 5.62 -6.44 8.54
CA THR A 111 6.72 -5.48 8.31
C THR A 111 6.41 -4.62 7.07
N PRO A 112 6.85 -3.35 7.03
CA PRO A 112 6.55 -2.47 5.91
C PRO A 112 7.19 -2.96 4.60
N TYR A 113 6.48 -2.77 3.50
CA TYR A 113 7.02 -2.95 2.15
C TYR A 113 7.11 -1.62 1.38
N GLY A 114 6.71 -0.53 2.01
CA GLY A 114 6.82 0.82 1.49
C GLY A 114 6.88 1.85 2.62
N TYR A 115 7.53 2.96 2.33
CA TYR A 115 7.67 4.10 3.24
C TYR A 115 7.29 5.35 2.48
N ILE A 116 6.37 6.14 3.01
CA ILE A 116 5.86 7.36 2.37
C ILE A 116 6.21 8.56 3.24
N HIS A 117 6.93 9.52 2.66
CA HIS A 117 7.19 10.82 3.27
C HIS A 117 6.24 11.86 2.71
N THR A 118 5.94 12.89 3.50
CA THR A 118 5.37 14.11 2.97
C THR A 118 6.51 14.92 2.34
N ALA A 119 6.36 15.29 1.08
CA ALA A 119 7.35 16.03 0.34
C ALA A 119 6.89 17.46 0.06
N LEU A 120 7.85 18.34 -0.12
CA LEU A 120 7.68 19.76 -0.46
C LEU A 120 8.12 19.99 -1.90
N ALA A 121 7.17 20.40 -2.73
CA ALA A 121 7.38 20.70 -4.15
C ALA A 121 7.42 22.20 -4.40
N VAL A 122 8.37 22.61 -5.22
CA VAL A 122 8.54 23.99 -5.71
C VAL A 122 8.83 23.97 -7.21
N ARG A 123 8.71 25.11 -7.89
CA ARG A 123 9.14 25.23 -9.28
C ARG A 123 10.65 24.94 -9.39
N LYS A 124 11.06 24.41 -10.53
CA LYS A 124 12.48 24.06 -10.77
C LYS A 124 13.42 25.26 -10.62
N ASP A 125 12.95 26.47 -10.95
CA ASP A 125 13.72 27.72 -10.85
C ASP A 125 13.65 28.39 -9.47
N ASN A 126 12.93 27.84 -8.52
CA ASN A 126 12.84 28.36 -7.15
C ASN A 126 14.11 28.02 -6.37
N GLU A 127 14.79 29.05 -5.86
CA GLU A 127 15.99 28.93 -5.01
C GLU A 127 15.75 29.47 -3.60
N ASP A 128 14.54 29.97 -3.30
CA ASP A 128 14.21 30.59 -2.02
C ASP A 128 13.70 29.58 -0.99
N ILE A 129 13.07 28.50 -1.44
CA ILE A 129 12.49 27.48 -0.59
C ILE A 129 13.30 26.20 -0.70
N LYS A 130 13.95 25.80 0.40
CA LYS A 130 14.81 24.58 0.49
C LYS A 130 14.39 23.65 1.61
N SER A 131 13.55 24.13 2.52
CA SER A 131 13.08 23.40 3.69
C SER A 131 11.66 23.83 4.05
N PHE A 132 11.01 23.08 4.93
CA PHE A 132 9.67 23.45 5.41
C PHE A 132 9.67 24.79 6.16
N GLU A 133 10.74 25.12 6.85
CA GLU A 133 10.89 26.39 7.56
C GLU A 133 10.84 27.59 6.62
N ASP A 134 11.25 27.42 5.38
CA ASP A 134 11.21 28.50 4.35
C ASP A 134 9.79 28.82 3.87
N LEU A 135 8.79 28.05 4.29
CA LEU A 135 7.38 28.29 3.98
C LEU A 135 6.77 29.50 4.69
N ALA A 136 7.41 30.03 5.73
CA ALA A 136 6.92 31.19 6.46
C ALA A 136 6.64 32.37 5.51
N GLY A 137 5.40 32.84 5.51
CA GLY A 137 4.97 33.94 4.64
C GLY A 137 4.75 33.58 3.18
N LYS A 138 4.88 32.32 2.81
CA LYS A 138 4.66 31.82 1.44
C LYS A 138 3.21 31.38 1.24
N THR A 139 2.82 31.23 -0.02
CA THR A 139 1.51 30.74 -0.42
C THR A 139 1.62 29.30 -0.93
N THR A 140 0.79 28.43 -0.39
CA THR A 140 0.68 27.03 -0.82
C THR A 140 -0.77 26.70 -1.17
N ALA A 141 -1.01 25.51 -1.69
CA ALA A 141 -2.36 25.00 -1.95
C ALA A 141 -2.43 23.51 -1.65
N ASN A 142 -3.48 23.10 -0.96
CA ASN A 142 -3.79 21.69 -0.66
C ASN A 142 -5.29 21.50 -0.44
N SER A 143 -5.74 20.26 -0.39
CA SER A 143 -7.14 19.95 -0.10
C SER A 143 -7.54 20.50 1.26
N PRO A 144 -8.74 21.10 1.35
CA PRO A 144 -9.24 21.63 2.63
C PRO A 144 -9.25 20.56 3.73
N ALA A 145 -8.85 20.94 4.93
CA ALA A 145 -8.77 20.07 6.11
C ALA A 145 -7.86 18.84 5.94
N SER A 146 -6.94 18.85 4.97
CA SER A 146 -5.93 17.81 4.85
C SER A 146 -4.80 18.00 5.84
N THR A 147 -4.09 16.91 6.17
CA THR A 147 -2.89 16.98 7.00
C THR A 147 -1.79 17.83 6.32
N TYR A 148 -1.76 17.88 5.00
CA TYR A 148 -0.83 18.72 4.24
C TYR A 148 -1.10 20.21 4.44
N MET A 149 -2.37 20.62 4.45
CA MET A 149 -2.78 21.99 4.75
C MET A 149 -2.34 22.36 6.17
N GLU A 150 -2.65 21.51 7.16
CA GLU A 150 -2.27 21.73 8.55
C GLU A 150 -0.75 21.84 8.72
N LEU A 151 0.00 20.99 8.05
CA LEU A 151 1.47 21.01 8.11
C LEU A 151 2.03 22.30 7.51
N ALA A 152 1.56 22.72 6.35
CA ALA A 152 2.00 23.98 5.73
C ALA A 152 1.67 25.19 6.59
N GLU A 153 0.47 25.24 7.17
CA GLU A 153 0.05 26.31 8.08
C GLU A 153 0.92 26.33 9.34
N SER A 154 1.31 25.17 9.85
CA SER A 154 2.20 25.07 11.03
C SER A 154 3.58 25.71 10.82
N TYR A 155 4.03 25.77 9.56
CA TYR A 155 5.27 26.45 9.16
C TYR A 155 5.05 27.91 8.73
N GLY A 156 3.83 28.42 8.86
CA GLY A 156 3.54 29.84 8.60
C GLY A 156 3.13 30.15 7.16
N ALA A 157 2.78 29.17 6.36
CA ALA A 157 2.25 29.38 5.03
C ALA A 157 0.78 29.81 5.06
N THR A 158 0.36 30.58 4.04
CA THR A 158 -1.04 30.81 3.73
C THR A 158 -1.49 29.77 2.71
N VAL A 159 -2.47 28.94 3.06
CA VAL A 159 -2.86 27.80 2.23
C VAL A 159 -4.20 28.06 1.53
N GLN A 160 -4.21 27.92 0.20
CA GLN A 160 -5.44 27.91 -0.58
C GLN A 160 -6.05 26.50 -0.57
N GLY A 161 -7.37 26.39 -0.38
CA GLY A 161 -8.08 25.12 -0.47
C GLY A 161 -8.31 24.74 -1.92
N ILE A 162 -7.61 23.71 -2.41
CA ILE A 162 -7.72 23.16 -3.77
C ILE A 162 -7.87 21.66 -3.65
N ASP A 163 -8.88 21.08 -4.29
CA ASP A 163 -9.31 19.71 -4.06
C ASP A 163 -8.40 18.64 -4.68
N THR A 164 -7.73 18.94 -5.80
CA THR A 164 -6.96 17.94 -6.55
C THR A 164 -5.48 18.28 -6.67
N LEU A 165 -4.65 17.24 -6.68
CA LEU A 165 -3.21 17.38 -6.90
C LEU A 165 -2.92 18.01 -8.28
N GLU A 166 -3.64 17.62 -9.30
CA GLU A 166 -3.50 18.15 -10.65
C GLU A 166 -3.63 19.69 -10.66
N GLU A 167 -4.67 20.21 -10.01
CA GLU A 167 -4.90 21.65 -9.92
C GLU A 167 -3.81 22.37 -9.13
N THR A 168 -3.35 21.78 -8.01
CA THR A 168 -2.26 22.39 -7.22
C THR A 168 -0.95 22.44 -8.01
N ILE A 169 -0.64 21.40 -8.78
CA ILE A 169 0.55 21.39 -9.63
C ILE A 169 0.44 22.42 -10.75
N GLN A 170 -0.74 22.59 -11.35
CA GLN A 170 -0.97 23.63 -12.36
C GLN A 170 -0.75 25.04 -11.79
N LEU A 171 -1.24 25.30 -10.58
CA LEU A 171 -1.01 26.58 -9.89
C LEU A 171 0.47 26.80 -9.60
N LEU A 172 1.16 25.75 -9.14
CA LEU A 172 2.59 25.81 -8.84
C LEU A 172 3.41 26.12 -10.08
N THR A 173 3.23 25.35 -11.15
CA THR A 173 4.00 25.51 -12.40
C THR A 173 3.69 26.83 -13.11
N ALA A 174 2.49 27.38 -12.93
CA ALA A 174 2.13 28.71 -13.41
C ALA A 174 2.66 29.86 -12.54
N GLY A 175 3.29 29.56 -11.42
CA GLY A 175 3.83 30.57 -10.50
C GLY A 175 2.78 31.30 -9.68
N ARG A 176 1.59 30.73 -9.53
CA ARG A 176 0.49 31.33 -8.76
C ARG A 176 0.53 31.01 -7.28
N ILE A 177 1.25 29.95 -6.91
CA ILE A 177 1.60 29.59 -5.55
C ILE A 177 3.11 29.33 -5.49
N ASP A 178 3.68 29.40 -4.28
CA ASP A 178 5.12 29.24 -4.09
C ASP A 178 5.53 27.78 -3.93
N ALA A 179 4.67 26.96 -3.34
CA ALA A 179 4.95 25.58 -3.01
C ALA A 179 3.66 24.77 -2.81
N THR A 180 3.79 23.45 -2.80
CA THR A 180 2.72 22.55 -2.37
C THR A 180 3.31 21.32 -1.68
N LEU A 181 2.53 20.70 -0.81
CA LEU A 181 2.89 19.51 -0.07
C LEU A 181 2.00 18.35 -0.50
N ASN A 182 2.55 17.15 -0.56
CA ASN A 182 1.76 15.93 -0.73
C ASN A 182 2.64 14.72 -0.38
N ALA A 183 2.07 13.52 -0.43
CA ALA A 183 2.87 12.31 -0.36
C ALA A 183 3.90 12.29 -1.50
N ASP A 184 5.13 11.93 -1.20
CA ASP A 184 6.22 11.84 -2.19
C ASP A 184 5.83 10.93 -3.36
N VAL A 185 5.19 9.79 -3.07
CA VAL A 185 4.72 8.84 -4.10
C VAL A 185 3.73 9.45 -5.09
N SER A 186 2.92 10.41 -4.65
CA SER A 186 2.00 11.13 -5.52
C SER A 186 2.74 12.02 -6.52
N PHE A 187 3.79 12.69 -6.07
CA PHE A 187 4.67 13.48 -6.95
C PHE A 187 5.46 12.57 -7.90
N TYR A 188 5.97 11.44 -7.42
CA TYR A 188 6.71 10.49 -8.25
C TYR A 188 5.83 9.94 -9.38
N ASP A 189 4.60 9.56 -9.07
CA ASP A 189 3.63 9.10 -10.07
C ASP A 189 3.33 10.19 -11.10
N TYR A 190 3.10 11.42 -10.64
CA TYR A 190 2.86 12.56 -11.53
C TYR A 190 4.04 12.78 -12.47
N LEU A 191 5.28 12.76 -11.97
CA LEU A 191 6.49 12.94 -12.77
C LEU A 191 6.74 11.78 -13.74
N ASN A 192 6.32 10.56 -13.41
CA ASN A 192 6.40 9.42 -14.35
C ASN A 192 5.48 9.64 -15.56
N VAL A 193 4.31 10.23 -15.34
CA VAL A 193 3.35 10.54 -16.42
C VAL A 193 3.73 11.84 -17.14
N HIS A 194 4.27 12.82 -16.41
CA HIS A 194 4.64 14.15 -16.89
C HIS A 194 6.11 14.45 -16.59
N PRO A 195 7.08 13.79 -17.25
CA PRO A 195 8.50 13.93 -16.90
C PRO A 195 9.08 15.33 -17.10
N ASP A 196 8.43 16.16 -17.92
CA ASP A 196 8.85 17.56 -18.19
C ASP A 196 8.15 18.58 -17.29
N ALA A 197 7.35 18.15 -16.32
CA ALA A 197 6.67 19.06 -15.41
C ALA A 197 7.67 19.97 -14.68
N ASN A 198 7.33 21.27 -14.60
CA ASN A 198 8.25 22.31 -14.09
C ASN A 198 8.19 22.42 -12.56
N PHE A 199 8.46 21.33 -11.86
CA PHE A 199 8.63 21.34 -10.40
C PHE A 199 9.68 20.33 -9.96
N LYS A 200 10.18 20.52 -8.75
CA LYS A 200 11.14 19.63 -8.08
C LYS A 200 10.76 19.45 -6.62
N LEU A 201 11.17 18.35 -6.02
CA LEU A 201 11.05 18.14 -4.58
C LEU A 201 12.32 18.65 -3.89
N VAL A 202 12.16 19.46 -2.85
CA VAL A 202 13.29 20.10 -2.15
C VAL A 202 13.46 19.62 -0.71
N ALA A 203 12.42 19.03 -0.12
CA ALA A 203 12.44 18.53 1.25
C ALA A 203 11.40 17.43 1.43
N GLN A 204 11.60 16.63 2.45
CA GLN A 204 10.63 15.64 2.91
C GLN A 204 10.66 15.54 4.43
N THR A 205 9.58 15.06 5.03
CA THR A 205 9.51 14.81 6.47
C THR A 205 10.52 13.74 6.88
N GLU A 206 11.10 13.85 8.08
CA GLU A 206 12.06 12.86 8.58
C GLU A 206 11.39 11.51 8.84
N GLU A 207 10.19 11.53 9.43
CA GLU A 207 9.42 10.33 9.69
C GLU A 207 8.62 9.93 8.46
N ALA A 208 8.67 8.65 8.13
CA ALA A 208 7.87 8.07 7.07
C ALA A 208 6.61 7.40 7.63
N SER A 209 5.52 7.45 6.88
CA SER A 209 4.39 6.54 7.07
C SER A 209 4.79 5.16 6.59
N HIS A 210 4.49 4.13 7.37
CA HIS A 210 4.79 2.74 7.02
C HIS A 210 3.62 2.15 6.23
N VAL A 211 3.90 1.66 5.05
CA VAL A 211 2.94 0.92 4.24
C VAL A 211 3.16 -0.57 4.46
N ALA A 212 2.14 -1.25 4.94
CA ALA A 212 2.20 -2.66 5.31
C ALA A 212 0.90 -3.38 4.98
N ILE A 213 0.89 -4.68 5.17
CA ILE A 213 -0.24 -5.53 4.82
C ILE A 213 -1.03 -5.87 6.09
N PRO A 214 -2.29 -5.41 6.22
CA PRO A 214 -3.16 -5.82 7.32
C PRO A 214 -3.69 -7.24 7.11
N VAL A 215 -3.71 -7.98 8.20
CA VAL A 215 -4.33 -9.31 8.33
C VAL A 215 -5.19 -9.34 9.58
N LEU A 216 -6.10 -10.29 9.68
CA LEU A 216 -6.90 -10.46 10.90
C LEU A 216 -5.97 -10.77 12.08
N LYS A 217 -6.28 -10.18 13.23
CA LYS A 217 -5.58 -10.47 14.48
C LYS A 217 -5.72 -11.95 14.83
N SER A 218 -4.61 -12.54 15.25
CA SER A 218 -4.56 -13.94 15.68
C SER A 218 -3.48 -14.12 16.73
N ASP A 219 -3.76 -15.00 17.70
CA ASP A 219 -2.74 -15.44 18.66
C ASP A 219 -1.71 -16.37 18.01
N ASP A 220 -2.11 -17.06 16.95
CA ASP A 220 -1.19 -17.83 16.10
C ASP A 220 -0.54 -16.90 15.08
N THR A 221 0.76 -16.68 15.23
CA THR A 221 1.54 -15.74 14.42
C THR A 221 2.13 -16.37 13.16
N SER A 222 1.90 -17.63 12.89
CA SER A 222 2.58 -18.35 11.80
C SER A 222 2.34 -17.72 10.43
N PHE A 223 1.11 -17.27 10.15
CA PHE A 223 0.79 -16.60 8.88
C PHE A 223 1.50 -15.24 8.77
N LEU A 224 1.40 -14.42 9.81
CA LEU A 224 2.08 -13.12 9.85
C LEU A 224 3.61 -13.27 9.74
N ASP A 225 4.18 -14.24 10.46
CA ASP A 225 5.63 -14.52 10.43
C ASP A 225 6.07 -14.96 9.02
N ALA A 226 5.28 -15.78 8.36
CA ALA A 226 5.56 -16.20 6.98
C ALA A 226 5.52 -15.04 5.99
N LEU A 227 4.53 -14.14 6.12
CA LEU A 227 4.45 -12.93 5.32
C LEU A 227 5.65 -12.01 5.57
N ASN A 228 6.03 -11.80 6.83
CA ASN A 228 7.19 -10.99 7.20
C ASN A 228 8.48 -11.56 6.65
N SER A 229 8.67 -12.87 6.75
CA SER A 229 9.84 -13.55 6.19
C SER A 229 9.92 -13.39 4.67
N ALA A 230 8.78 -13.49 3.99
CA ALA A 230 8.70 -13.27 2.54
C ALA A 230 9.09 -11.83 2.17
N ILE A 231 8.54 -10.84 2.86
CA ILE A 231 8.84 -9.42 2.60
C ILE A 231 10.33 -9.14 2.83
N GLU A 232 10.92 -9.62 3.92
CA GLU A 232 12.34 -9.43 4.21
C GLU A 232 13.24 -10.14 3.19
N ALA A 233 12.86 -11.31 2.70
CA ALA A 233 13.58 -11.99 1.63
C ALA A 233 13.54 -11.18 0.33
N LEU A 234 12.38 -10.61 -0.01
CA LEU A 234 12.22 -9.77 -1.21
C LEU A 234 12.95 -8.43 -1.07
N ARG A 235 13.12 -7.92 0.14
CA ARG A 235 13.96 -6.76 0.41
C ARG A 235 15.43 -7.11 0.21
N ALA A 236 15.89 -8.21 0.79
CA ALA A 236 17.28 -8.65 0.77
C ALA A 236 17.77 -8.99 -0.65
N ASP A 237 16.92 -9.58 -1.49
CA ASP A 237 17.29 -9.96 -2.87
C ASP A 237 17.12 -8.83 -3.90
N GLY A 238 16.65 -7.64 -3.47
CA GLY A 238 16.49 -6.47 -4.33
C GLY A 238 15.16 -6.41 -5.08
N THR A 239 14.27 -7.38 -4.91
CA THR A 239 12.98 -7.42 -5.62
C THR A 239 12.10 -6.23 -5.26
N LEU A 240 11.99 -5.86 -3.97
CA LEU A 240 11.18 -4.71 -3.55
C LEU A 240 11.69 -3.42 -4.17
N LYS A 241 13.00 -3.21 -4.16
CA LYS A 241 13.63 -2.03 -4.79
C LYS A 241 13.33 -1.96 -6.28
N GLU A 242 13.50 -3.07 -6.99
CA GLU A 242 13.24 -3.15 -8.43
C GLU A 242 11.78 -2.83 -8.77
N LEU A 243 10.84 -3.40 -8.01
CA LEU A 243 9.41 -3.15 -8.21
C LEU A 243 9.03 -1.70 -7.86
N SER A 244 9.62 -1.15 -6.79
CA SER A 244 9.41 0.24 -6.42
C SER A 244 9.90 1.19 -7.51
N GLU A 245 11.10 1.00 -8.02
CA GLU A 245 11.65 1.83 -9.10
C GLU A 245 10.83 1.71 -10.39
N LYS A 246 10.32 0.51 -10.69
CA LYS A 246 9.45 0.26 -11.84
C LYS A 246 8.17 1.11 -11.81
N TYR A 247 7.51 1.18 -10.66
CA TYR A 247 6.20 1.82 -10.53
C TYR A 247 6.25 3.26 -10.04
N PHE A 248 7.22 3.62 -9.24
CA PHE A 248 7.34 4.98 -8.66
C PHE A 248 8.51 5.78 -9.23
N GLY A 249 9.45 5.14 -9.92
CA GLY A 249 10.67 5.78 -10.38
C GLY A 249 11.71 5.98 -9.26
N GLU A 250 11.38 5.63 -8.03
CA GLU A 250 12.20 5.78 -6.83
C GLU A 250 12.04 4.56 -5.92
N ASP A 251 13.01 4.35 -5.03
CA ASP A 251 12.94 3.27 -4.04
C ASP A 251 12.19 3.74 -2.79
N ILE A 252 10.92 3.34 -2.67
CA ILE A 252 10.13 3.56 -1.45
C ILE A 252 10.17 2.36 -0.49
N SER A 253 10.90 1.30 -0.84
CA SER A 253 10.89 0.05 -0.05
C SER A 253 11.82 0.06 1.15
N SER A 254 12.67 1.07 1.29
CA SER A 254 13.55 1.26 2.44
C SER A 254 13.33 2.62 3.08
N GLU A 255 13.50 2.65 4.39
CA GLU A 255 13.49 3.86 5.19
C GLU A 255 14.86 4.52 5.10
N ASN A 256 14.96 5.69 4.48
CA ASN A 256 16.19 6.48 4.33
C ASN A 256 16.15 7.70 5.22
#